data_3e07321c1b0779b3256d153c5ef6d0c0
#
_entry.id   3e07321c1b0779b3256d153c5ef6d0c0
#
_cell.length_a   1.000
_cell.length_b   1.000
_cell.length_c   1.000
_cell.angle_alpha   90.00
_cell.angle_beta   90.00
_cell.angle_gamma   90.00
#
_symmetry.space_group_name_H-M   'P 1'
#
loop_
_entity.id
_entity.type
_entity.pdbx_description
1 polymer ?
#
loop_
_entity_poly.entity_id
_entity_poly.type
_entity_poly.pdbx_seq_one_letter_code
_entity_poly.pdbx_strand_id
1 'polypeptide(L)'
;MATTTLKDVAAAAGVSISTASRSLAGKTSISDATRTRVQNIADKLNYRPNAQARALRSARSHAIGLIIPSLDNPYFAGMAAAVEKEANTQGIATMITSCGEDPQRLATALEALGQRQVDGIIAVPLVGAQDALAQSQDHHPLILIDRELNSLPAVVSDPSPGLNDAITQLKNKGH
;
A
#
# COMPACT_ATOMS: atom_id res chain seq x y z
N MET A 1 -27.88 -12.74 3.38
CA MET A 1 -28.03 -12.64 1.90
C MET A 1 -26.83 -13.34 1.27
N ALA A 2 -27.03 -14.22 0.29
CA ALA A 2 -25.93 -14.87 -0.42
C ALA A 2 -25.17 -13.84 -1.23
N THR A 3 -23.84 -13.81 -1.09
CA THR A 3 -22.97 -12.88 -1.83
C THR A 3 -22.84 -13.39 -3.26
N THR A 4 -23.14 -12.55 -4.25
CA THR A 4 -22.96 -12.88 -5.67
C THR A 4 -21.50 -13.23 -5.96
N THR A 5 -21.27 -14.35 -6.63
CA THR A 5 -19.94 -14.86 -6.96
C THR A 5 -19.59 -14.63 -8.43
N LEU A 6 -18.31 -14.73 -8.78
CA LEU A 6 -17.86 -14.71 -10.18
C LEU A 6 -18.50 -15.83 -11.01
N LYS A 7 -18.84 -16.97 -10.37
CA LYS A 7 -19.51 -18.10 -11.03
C LYS A 7 -20.93 -17.71 -11.47
N ASP A 8 -21.63 -16.94 -10.66
CA ASP A 8 -22.99 -16.48 -10.98
C ASP A 8 -22.98 -15.48 -12.15
N VAL A 9 -21.98 -14.56 -12.16
CA VAL A 9 -21.78 -13.64 -13.29
C VAL A 9 -21.45 -14.40 -14.57
N ALA A 10 -20.57 -15.39 -14.50
CA ALA A 10 -20.17 -16.20 -15.66
C ALA A 10 -21.36 -16.97 -16.23
N ALA A 11 -22.18 -17.60 -15.36
CA ALA A 11 -23.39 -18.35 -15.74
C ALA A 11 -24.42 -17.42 -16.41
N ALA A 12 -24.71 -16.27 -15.79
CA ALA A 12 -25.65 -15.29 -16.33
C ALA A 12 -25.16 -14.66 -17.66
N ALA A 13 -23.85 -14.51 -17.86
CA ALA A 13 -23.26 -13.98 -19.09
C ALA A 13 -23.08 -15.04 -20.19
N GLY A 14 -23.33 -16.32 -19.91
CA GLY A 14 -23.14 -17.42 -20.85
C GLY A 14 -21.66 -17.60 -21.26
N VAL A 15 -20.73 -17.41 -20.32
CA VAL A 15 -19.29 -17.54 -20.56
C VAL A 15 -18.62 -18.40 -19.48
N SER A 16 -17.37 -18.84 -19.73
CA SER A 16 -16.59 -19.51 -18.71
C SER A 16 -16.18 -18.57 -17.59
N ILE A 17 -15.93 -19.09 -16.38
CA ILE A 17 -15.42 -18.30 -15.24
C ILE A 17 -14.13 -17.57 -15.59
N SER A 18 -13.24 -18.21 -16.37
CA SER A 18 -11.99 -17.60 -16.84
C SER A 18 -12.24 -16.45 -17.83
N THR A 19 -13.26 -16.55 -18.68
CA THR A 19 -13.66 -15.48 -19.61
C THR A 19 -14.29 -14.32 -18.83
N ALA A 20 -15.19 -14.57 -17.88
CA ALA A 20 -15.75 -13.56 -17.02
C ALA A 20 -14.66 -12.82 -16.23
N SER A 21 -13.72 -13.55 -15.61
CA SER A 21 -12.58 -12.97 -14.89
C SER A 21 -11.71 -12.05 -15.76
N ARG A 22 -11.37 -12.50 -16.98
CA ARG A 22 -10.57 -11.69 -17.91
C ARG A 22 -11.31 -10.48 -18.43
N SER A 23 -12.62 -10.60 -18.68
CA SER A 23 -13.48 -9.48 -19.07
C SER A 23 -13.50 -8.38 -18.02
N LEU A 24 -13.76 -8.75 -16.74
CA LEU A 24 -13.79 -7.81 -15.63
C LEU A 24 -12.40 -7.21 -15.30
N ALA A 25 -11.32 -7.91 -15.66
CA ALA A 25 -9.95 -7.41 -15.53
C ALA A 25 -9.48 -6.56 -16.73
N GLY A 26 -10.35 -6.27 -17.71
CA GLY A 26 -10.02 -5.43 -18.86
C GLY A 26 -9.00 -6.02 -19.83
N LYS A 27 -8.78 -7.36 -19.82
CA LYS A 27 -7.78 -7.99 -20.69
C LYS A 27 -8.15 -7.85 -22.17
N THR A 28 -7.19 -7.44 -22.99
CA THR A 28 -7.36 -7.20 -24.45
C THR A 28 -7.65 -8.48 -25.25
N SER A 29 -7.39 -9.66 -24.68
CA SER A 29 -7.70 -10.95 -25.29
C SER A 29 -9.19 -11.28 -25.36
N ILE A 30 -10.07 -10.45 -24.81
CA ILE A 30 -11.53 -10.59 -24.82
C ILE A 30 -12.14 -9.50 -25.71
N SER A 31 -13.07 -9.87 -26.58
CA SER A 31 -13.76 -8.91 -27.45
C SER A 31 -14.55 -7.88 -26.64
N ASP A 32 -14.66 -6.65 -27.16
CA ASP A 32 -15.37 -5.56 -26.49
C ASP A 32 -16.84 -5.90 -26.25
N ALA A 33 -17.51 -6.57 -27.17
CA ALA A 33 -18.88 -7.03 -27.02
C ALA A 33 -19.06 -7.99 -25.83
N THR A 34 -18.11 -8.92 -25.65
CA THR A 34 -18.14 -9.86 -24.52
C THR A 34 -17.83 -9.14 -23.22
N ARG A 35 -16.86 -8.20 -23.21
CA ARG A 35 -16.49 -7.41 -22.05
C ARG A 35 -17.67 -6.57 -21.56
N THR A 36 -18.32 -5.84 -22.46
CA THR A 36 -19.50 -5.02 -22.15
C THR A 36 -20.64 -5.86 -21.61
N ARG A 37 -20.91 -7.03 -22.21
CA ARG A 37 -21.96 -7.95 -21.73
C ARG A 37 -21.68 -8.42 -20.31
N VAL A 38 -20.47 -8.87 -20.03
CA VAL A 38 -20.04 -9.35 -18.69
C VAL A 38 -20.12 -8.24 -17.66
N GLN A 39 -19.66 -7.04 -18.01
CA GLN A 39 -19.72 -5.87 -17.12
C GLN A 39 -21.17 -5.51 -16.76
N ASN A 40 -22.06 -5.40 -17.74
CA ASN A 40 -23.48 -5.09 -17.52
C ASN A 40 -24.16 -6.12 -16.61
N ILE A 41 -23.80 -7.39 -16.73
CA ILE A 41 -24.34 -8.45 -15.88
C ILE A 41 -23.77 -8.37 -14.47
N ALA A 42 -22.47 -8.10 -14.31
CA ALA A 42 -21.87 -7.91 -13.01
C ALA A 42 -22.50 -6.75 -12.24
N ASP A 43 -22.77 -5.63 -12.93
CA ASP A 43 -23.43 -4.46 -12.35
C ASP A 43 -24.89 -4.77 -11.95
N LYS A 44 -25.66 -5.46 -12.80
CA LYS A 44 -27.04 -5.90 -12.49
C LYS A 44 -27.12 -6.83 -11.28
N LEU A 45 -26.12 -7.69 -11.11
CA LEU A 45 -26.04 -8.63 -10.00
C LEU A 45 -25.38 -8.03 -8.75
N ASN A 46 -25.00 -6.73 -8.77
CA ASN A 46 -24.22 -6.08 -7.73
C ASN A 46 -22.95 -6.88 -7.37
N TYR A 47 -22.33 -7.53 -8.36
CA TYR A 47 -21.13 -8.29 -8.14
C TYR A 47 -19.95 -7.36 -7.83
N ARG A 48 -19.31 -7.61 -6.70
CA ARG A 48 -18.06 -6.95 -6.35
C ARG A 48 -16.93 -7.97 -6.42
N PRO A 49 -15.88 -7.71 -7.25
CA PRO A 49 -14.71 -8.59 -7.28
C PRO A 49 -14.11 -8.76 -5.89
N ASN A 50 -13.93 -9.99 -5.45
CA ASN A 50 -13.27 -10.27 -4.18
C ASN A 50 -11.76 -10.05 -4.34
N ALA A 51 -11.23 -9.02 -3.66
CA ALA A 51 -9.82 -8.66 -3.70
C ALA A 51 -8.94 -9.81 -3.17
N GLN A 52 -9.35 -10.51 -2.11
CA GLN A 52 -8.62 -11.66 -1.56
C GLN A 52 -8.53 -12.82 -2.56
N ALA A 53 -9.65 -13.16 -3.24
CA ALA A 53 -9.66 -14.19 -4.27
C ALA A 53 -8.83 -13.79 -5.52
N ARG A 54 -8.65 -12.49 -5.76
CA ARG A 54 -7.76 -11.96 -6.80
C ARG A 54 -6.31 -12.08 -6.35
N ALA A 55 -5.99 -11.66 -5.13
CA ALA A 55 -4.66 -11.75 -4.55
C ALA A 55 -4.10 -13.18 -4.57
N LEU A 56 -4.93 -14.17 -4.19
CA LEU A 56 -4.57 -15.60 -4.25
C LEU A 56 -4.17 -16.06 -5.67
N ARG A 57 -4.73 -15.47 -6.72
CA ARG A 57 -4.41 -15.85 -8.11
C ARG A 57 -3.26 -15.07 -8.73
N SER A 58 -3.05 -13.83 -8.29
CA SER A 58 -2.00 -12.95 -8.82
C SER A 58 -0.73 -12.95 -7.97
N ALA A 59 -0.76 -13.57 -6.78
CA ALA A 59 0.27 -13.44 -5.74
C ALA A 59 0.56 -11.97 -5.37
N ARG A 60 -0.43 -11.07 -5.57
CA ARG A 60 -0.36 -9.63 -5.24
C ARG A 60 -1.65 -9.17 -4.61
N SER A 61 -1.53 -8.46 -3.49
CA SER A 61 -2.67 -7.89 -2.77
C SER A 61 -3.12 -6.54 -3.35
N HIS A 62 -2.26 -5.87 -4.12
CA HIS A 62 -2.42 -4.47 -4.52
C HIS A 62 -2.62 -3.55 -3.30
N ALA A 63 -1.92 -3.85 -2.22
CA ALA A 63 -1.90 -3.06 -1.01
C ALA A 63 -0.47 -2.93 -0.48
N ILE A 64 -0.14 -1.77 0.07
CA ILE A 64 1.08 -1.52 0.83
C ILE A 64 0.75 -1.18 2.27
N GLY A 65 1.65 -1.50 3.18
CA GLY A 65 1.62 -1.04 4.56
C GLY A 65 2.42 0.25 4.72
N LEU A 66 1.90 1.19 5.52
CA LEU A 66 2.64 2.37 5.96
C LEU A 66 2.61 2.42 7.48
N ILE A 67 3.78 2.37 8.12
CA ILE A 67 3.91 2.48 9.57
C ILE A 67 4.55 3.82 9.91
N ILE A 68 3.84 4.64 10.67
CA ILE A 68 4.30 5.96 11.13
C ILE A 68 4.23 6.05 12.66
N PRO A 69 5.00 6.93 13.30
CA PRO A 69 4.93 7.13 14.74
C PRO A 69 3.58 7.64 15.22
N SER A 70 3.03 8.66 14.58
CA SER A 70 1.77 9.28 15.02
C SER A 70 0.99 9.92 13.86
N LEU A 71 -0.32 9.76 13.88
CA LEU A 71 -1.25 10.49 12.99
C LEU A 71 -1.59 11.89 13.52
N ASP A 72 -1.38 12.14 14.82
CA ASP A 72 -1.65 13.45 15.44
C ASP A 72 -0.55 14.46 15.10
N ASN A 73 0.65 13.99 14.72
CA ASN A 73 1.72 14.87 14.27
C ASN A 73 1.49 15.24 12.80
N PRO A 74 1.28 16.55 12.47
CA PRO A 74 1.01 17.01 11.11
C PRO A 74 2.07 16.59 10.07
N TYR A 75 3.32 16.43 10.49
CA TYR A 75 4.41 15.99 9.62
C TYR A 75 4.16 14.57 9.11
N PHE A 76 3.89 13.63 10.02
CA PHE A 76 3.63 12.25 9.63
C PHE A 76 2.27 12.08 8.95
N ALA A 77 1.26 12.87 9.36
CA ALA A 77 -0.03 12.88 8.67
C ALA A 77 0.10 13.37 7.22
N GLY A 78 0.88 14.43 6.97
CA GLY A 78 1.18 14.92 5.64
C GLY A 78 1.94 13.89 4.78
N MET A 79 2.93 13.21 5.37
CA MET A 79 3.66 12.12 4.73
C MET A 79 2.73 10.96 4.36
N ALA A 80 1.85 10.55 5.27
CA ALA A 80 0.89 9.47 5.02
C ALA A 80 -0.08 9.83 3.89
N ALA A 81 -0.57 11.07 3.85
CA ALA A 81 -1.43 11.55 2.77
C ALA A 81 -0.71 11.57 1.41
N ALA A 82 0.58 11.93 1.38
CA ALA A 82 1.37 11.93 0.15
C ALA A 82 1.60 10.50 -0.37
N VAL A 83 1.93 9.56 0.50
CA VAL A 83 2.11 8.14 0.15
C VAL A 83 0.80 7.54 -0.35
N GLU A 84 -0.32 7.78 0.37
CA GLU A 84 -1.64 7.28 -0.03
C GLU A 84 -2.05 7.82 -1.40
N LYS A 85 -1.89 9.12 -1.62
CA LYS A 85 -2.22 9.77 -2.90
C LYS A 85 -1.45 9.14 -4.05
N GLU A 86 -0.14 8.95 -3.91
CA GLU A 86 0.69 8.37 -4.96
C GLU A 86 0.36 6.90 -5.20
N ALA A 87 0.20 6.09 -4.16
CA ALA A 87 -0.20 4.69 -4.26
C ALA A 87 -1.56 4.53 -4.97
N ASN A 88 -2.52 5.41 -4.67
CA ASN A 88 -3.85 5.41 -5.27
C ASN A 88 -3.81 5.70 -6.78
N THR A 89 -2.90 6.54 -7.28
CA THR A 89 -2.73 6.78 -8.73
C THR A 89 -2.37 5.50 -9.48
N GLN A 90 -1.74 4.54 -8.79
CA GLN A 90 -1.33 3.25 -9.32
C GLN A 90 -2.31 2.11 -8.98
N GLY A 91 -3.45 2.43 -8.36
CA GLY A 91 -4.46 1.45 -7.96
C GLY A 91 -4.02 0.57 -6.79
N ILE A 92 -3.09 1.07 -5.97
CA ILE A 92 -2.56 0.39 -4.77
C ILE A 92 -3.23 1.00 -3.53
N ALA A 93 -3.83 0.16 -2.69
CA ALA A 93 -4.38 0.58 -1.41
C ALA A 93 -3.27 0.78 -0.37
N THR A 94 -3.42 1.76 0.52
CA THR A 94 -2.48 1.98 1.62
C THR A 94 -3.12 1.64 2.96
N MET A 95 -2.49 0.72 3.70
CA MET A 95 -2.87 0.39 5.08
C MET A 95 -1.99 1.17 6.05
N ILE A 96 -2.53 2.21 6.68
CA ILE A 96 -1.78 3.08 7.58
C ILE A 96 -1.92 2.57 9.02
N THR A 97 -0.80 2.43 9.72
CA THR A 97 -0.75 2.03 11.12
C THR A 97 0.12 3.03 11.91
N SER A 98 -0.38 3.50 13.03
CA SER A 98 0.37 4.33 13.97
C SER A 98 0.92 3.47 15.10
N CYS A 99 2.24 3.53 15.33
CA CYS A 99 2.91 2.73 16.37
C CYS A 99 3.30 3.52 17.63
N GLY A 100 3.10 4.85 17.64
CA GLY A 100 3.66 5.70 18.68
C GLY A 100 5.19 5.76 18.58
N GLU A 101 5.84 6.07 19.66
CA GLU A 101 7.30 6.01 19.82
C GLU A 101 7.73 4.66 20.44
N ASP A 102 6.96 3.58 20.19
CA ASP A 102 7.12 2.26 20.81
C ASP A 102 7.64 1.24 19.80
N PRO A 103 8.89 0.75 19.95
CA PRO A 103 9.47 -0.25 19.06
C PRO A 103 8.70 -1.58 19.04
N GLN A 104 8.07 -1.97 20.14
CA GLN A 104 7.30 -3.21 20.22
C GLN A 104 6.00 -3.10 19.40
N ARG A 105 5.35 -1.93 19.44
CA ARG A 105 4.18 -1.67 18.61
C ARG A 105 4.54 -1.62 17.13
N LEU A 106 5.75 -1.12 16.79
CA LEU A 106 6.25 -1.16 15.42
C LEU A 106 6.44 -2.61 14.96
N ALA A 107 7.07 -3.48 15.78
CA ALA A 107 7.22 -4.90 15.48
C ALA A 107 5.87 -5.59 15.27
N THR A 108 4.91 -5.35 16.17
CA THR A 108 3.54 -5.87 16.03
C THR A 108 2.85 -5.40 14.74
N ALA A 109 3.07 -4.14 14.34
CA ALA A 109 2.53 -3.60 13.10
C ALA A 109 3.14 -4.28 11.86
N LEU A 110 4.45 -4.54 11.85
CA LEU A 110 5.13 -5.28 10.79
C LEU A 110 4.53 -6.69 10.62
N GLU A 111 4.39 -7.44 11.72
CA GLU A 111 3.76 -8.76 11.70
C GLU A 111 2.31 -8.71 11.18
N ALA A 112 1.52 -7.76 11.66
CA ALA A 112 0.12 -7.61 11.27
C ALA A 112 -0.04 -7.28 9.78
N LEU A 113 0.86 -6.49 9.20
CA LEU A 113 0.88 -6.18 7.76
C LEU A 113 1.35 -7.40 6.95
N GLY A 114 2.35 -8.13 7.44
CA GLY A 114 2.80 -9.37 6.83
C GLY A 114 1.69 -10.43 6.76
N GLN A 115 0.94 -10.63 7.85
CA GLN A 115 -0.23 -11.54 7.88
C GLN A 115 -1.33 -11.11 6.89
N ARG A 116 -1.45 -9.83 6.59
CA ARG A 116 -2.37 -9.31 5.56
C ARG A 116 -1.83 -9.41 4.14
N GLN A 117 -0.62 -9.94 4.00
CA GLN A 117 0.04 -10.17 2.71
C GLN A 117 0.12 -8.90 1.86
N VAL A 118 0.49 -7.76 2.48
CA VAL A 118 0.75 -6.53 1.71
C VAL A 118 1.92 -6.75 0.74
N ASP A 119 1.90 -6.08 -0.41
CA ASP A 119 2.92 -6.24 -1.46
C ASP A 119 4.27 -5.60 -1.06
N GLY A 120 4.26 -4.71 -0.07
CA GLY A 120 5.44 -4.08 0.50
C GLY A 120 5.09 -3.19 1.70
N ILE A 121 6.11 -2.81 2.45
CA ILE A 121 5.97 -2.00 3.66
C ILE A 121 6.86 -0.76 3.55
N ILE A 122 6.30 0.39 3.90
CA ILE A 122 7.04 1.64 4.13
C ILE A 122 6.96 1.92 5.64
N ALA A 123 8.08 2.18 6.29
CA ALA A 123 8.10 2.40 7.74
C ALA A 123 9.00 3.58 8.12
N VAL A 124 8.54 4.40 9.06
CA VAL A 124 9.41 5.32 9.80
C VAL A 124 10.10 4.49 10.90
N PRO A 125 11.43 4.34 10.87
CA PRO A 125 12.11 3.50 11.83
C PRO A 125 12.14 4.12 13.22
N LEU A 126 12.14 3.26 14.24
CA LEU A 126 12.34 3.63 15.64
C LEU A 126 13.61 2.98 16.19
N VAL A 127 14.32 3.70 17.04
CA VAL A 127 15.45 3.12 17.79
C VAL A 127 14.92 1.99 18.66
N GLY A 128 15.58 0.83 18.64
CA GLY A 128 15.14 -0.39 19.32
C GLY A 128 14.29 -1.34 18.48
N ALA A 129 13.94 -0.97 17.23
CA ALA A 129 13.17 -1.83 16.31
C ALA A 129 14.05 -2.47 15.21
N GLN A 130 15.38 -2.38 15.31
CA GLN A 130 16.33 -2.81 14.27
C GLN A 130 16.12 -4.27 13.84
N ASP A 131 16.03 -5.16 14.83
CA ASP A 131 15.89 -6.60 14.57
C ASP A 131 14.55 -6.93 13.91
N ALA A 132 13.47 -6.30 14.37
CA ALA A 132 12.14 -6.50 13.79
C ALA A 132 12.06 -6.01 12.34
N LEU A 133 12.70 -4.87 12.03
CA LEU A 133 12.78 -4.33 10.67
C LEU A 133 13.61 -5.22 9.75
N ALA A 134 14.78 -5.68 10.21
CA ALA A 134 15.63 -6.61 9.46
C ALA A 134 14.91 -7.93 9.18
N GLN A 135 14.30 -8.53 10.19
CA GLN A 135 13.50 -9.75 10.03
C GLN A 135 12.32 -9.57 9.07
N SER A 136 11.64 -8.42 9.12
CA SER A 136 10.54 -8.12 8.18
C SER A 136 11.03 -8.01 6.75
N GLN A 137 12.22 -7.44 6.51
CA GLN A 137 12.82 -7.31 5.18
C GLN A 137 13.12 -8.67 4.54
N ASP A 138 13.47 -9.68 5.31
CA ASP A 138 13.72 -11.04 4.82
C ASP A 138 12.46 -11.69 4.20
N HIS A 139 11.27 -11.21 4.59
CA HIS A 139 9.99 -11.79 4.19
C HIS A 139 9.16 -10.86 3.29
N HIS A 140 9.37 -9.55 3.36
CA HIS A 140 8.59 -8.56 2.64
C HIS A 140 9.47 -7.45 2.09
N PRO A 141 9.19 -6.90 0.88
CA PRO A 141 9.82 -5.67 0.43
C PRO A 141 9.59 -4.56 1.48
N LEU A 142 10.67 -4.02 2.03
CA LEU A 142 10.65 -2.98 3.07
C LEU A 142 11.51 -1.80 2.64
N ILE A 143 10.96 -0.59 2.78
CA ILE A 143 11.68 0.68 2.60
C ILE A 143 11.44 1.55 3.83
N LEU A 144 12.50 2.12 4.35
CA LEU A 144 12.42 3.13 5.40
C LEU A 144 12.14 4.51 4.80
N ILE A 145 11.46 5.36 5.55
CA ILE A 145 11.20 6.75 5.18
C ILE A 145 11.52 7.68 6.35
N ASP A 146 11.98 8.91 6.06
CA ASP A 146 12.30 9.96 7.02
C ASP A 146 13.68 9.79 7.68
N ARG A 147 14.05 8.59 8.08
CA ARG A 147 15.31 8.30 8.79
C ARG A 147 15.99 7.07 8.22
N GLU A 148 17.29 7.08 8.26
CA GLU A 148 18.09 5.88 7.99
C GLU A 148 18.21 5.03 9.26
N LEU A 149 18.28 3.74 9.07
CA LEU A 149 18.58 2.78 10.14
C LEU A 149 19.38 1.61 9.57
N ASN A 150 20.61 1.46 10.03
CA ASN A 150 21.53 0.43 9.53
C ASN A 150 21.70 0.50 7.99
N SER A 151 21.82 -0.66 7.34
CA SER A 151 21.94 -0.80 5.88
C SER A 151 20.60 -1.02 5.15
N LEU A 152 19.47 -0.76 5.82
CA LEU A 152 18.15 -0.93 5.19
C LEU A 152 17.89 0.16 4.14
N PRO A 153 17.24 -0.16 3.03
CA PRO A 153 16.88 0.83 2.02
C PRO A 153 16.03 1.96 2.64
N ALA A 154 16.44 3.20 2.40
CA ALA A 154 15.74 4.35 2.98
C ALA A 154 15.57 5.48 1.97
N VAL A 155 14.49 6.24 2.14
CA VAL A 155 14.25 7.53 1.48
C VAL A 155 14.25 8.60 2.55
N VAL A 156 15.23 9.49 2.48
CA VAL A 156 15.42 10.57 3.46
C VAL A 156 15.54 11.92 2.75
N SER A 157 15.17 12.98 3.44
CA SER A 157 15.42 14.34 2.99
C SER A 157 16.79 14.82 3.48
N ASP A 158 17.51 15.57 2.67
CA ASP A 158 18.72 16.27 3.10
C ASP A 158 18.35 17.71 3.51
N PRO A 159 18.33 18.04 4.81
CA PRO A 159 18.03 19.39 5.28
C PRO A 159 19.25 20.34 5.21
N SER A 160 20.47 19.83 4.91
CA SER A 160 21.71 20.58 4.99
C SER A 160 21.72 21.88 4.17
N PRO A 161 21.21 21.92 2.92
CA PRO A 161 21.18 23.16 2.15
C PRO A 161 20.34 24.25 2.82
N GLY A 162 19.13 23.91 3.26
CA GLY A 162 18.22 24.85 3.93
C GLY A 162 18.75 25.35 5.28
N LEU A 163 19.40 24.47 6.05
CA LEU A 163 20.02 24.83 7.33
C LEU A 163 21.20 25.78 7.10
N ASN A 164 22.05 25.54 6.12
CA ASN A 164 23.17 26.40 5.78
C ASN A 164 22.70 27.80 5.35
N ASP A 165 21.65 27.88 4.55
CA ASP A 165 21.05 29.14 4.15
C ASP A 165 20.49 29.91 5.36
N ALA A 166 19.77 29.23 6.24
CA ALA A 166 19.24 29.84 7.47
C ALA A 166 20.36 30.38 8.37
N ILE A 167 21.40 29.58 8.61
CA ILE A 167 22.57 30.02 9.42
C ILE A 167 23.26 31.24 8.77
N THR A 168 23.41 31.21 7.46
CA THR A 168 24.02 32.34 6.73
C THR A 168 23.20 33.61 6.88
N GLN A 169 21.87 33.52 6.77
CA GLN A 169 21.00 34.68 6.97
C GLN A 169 21.06 35.22 8.41
N LEU A 170 21.11 34.34 9.41
CA LEU A 170 21.25 34.76 10.82
C LEU A 170 22.59 35.51 11.03
N LYS A 171 23.69 34.94 10.55
CA LYS A 171 25.00 35.59 10.64
C LYS A 171 25.01 36.97 9.97
N ASN A 172 24.43 37.09 8.79
CA ASN A 172 24.36 38.37 8.05
C ASN A 172 23.51 39.43 8.75
N LYS A 173 22.62 39.02 9.65
CA LYS A 173 21.79 39.92 10.48
C LYS A 173 22.39 40.19 11.85
N GLY A 174 23.59 39.67 12.15
CA GLY A 174 24.32 39.91 13.40
C GLY A 174 23.90 39.02 14.57
N HIS A 175 23.29 37.88 14.28
CA HIS A 175 22.96 36.87 15.29
C HIS A 175 24.06 35.81 15.44
#